data_e710453a959569bb7f43242a6a67b335
#
_entry.id   e710453a959569bb7f43242a6a67b335
#
_cell.length_a   1.000
_cell.length_b   1.000
_cell.length_c   1.000
_cell.angle_alpha   90.00
_cell.angle_beta   90.00
_cell.angle_gamma   90.00
#
_symmetry.space_group_name_H-M   'P 1'
#
loop_
_entity.id
_entity.type
_entity.pdbx_description
1 polymer ?
#
loop_
_entity_poly.entity_id
_entity_poly.type
_entity_poly.pdbx_seq_one_letter_code
_entity_poly.pdbx_strand_id
1 'polypeptide(L)'
;MTKIMIAEDQQLIRESLKIILDSIEGFAVTTVVGNGEEVLQHLEIKRVDMILMDIRMPVMDGVECTRIVKEKYPNVRVLILTTFVDDEYVMKALAYGANGYILKGVSLGELKYAIETTMEGGSVLNPYVGAKMIHMMHTEKGLKMENQDHKRVNQCVRKLSAREWDIINAIAKGMSNREI
;
A
#
# COMPACT_ATOMS: atom_id res chain seq x y z
N MET A 1 1.68 15.85 -12.84
CA MET A 1 2.25 14.55 -13.26
C MET A 1 2.79 13.87 -12.01
N THR A 2 2.23 12.72 -11.66
CA THR A 2 2.58 11.96 -10.45
C THR A 2 3.90 11.23 -10.65
N LYS A 3 4.87 11.53 -9.80
CA LYS A 3 6.21 10.92 -9.82
C LYS A 3 6.21 9.63 -9.03
N ILE A 4 6.38 8.51 -9.71
CA ILE A 4 6.31 7.17 -9.15
C ILE A 4 7.70 6.55 -9.05
N MET A 5 8.02 5.94 -7.92
CA MET A 5 9.13 5.02 -7.74
C MET A 5 8.57 3.60 -7.69
N ILE A 6 9.24 2.65 -8.33
CA ILE A 6 8.92 1.22 -8.26
C ILE A 6 10.02 0.52 -7.48
N ALA A 7 9.65 -0.15 -6.39
CA ALA A 7 10.53 -1.01 -5.60
C ALA A 7 10.06 -2.47 -5.76
N GLU A 8 10.84 -3.25 -6.51
CA GLU A 8 10.52 -4.61 -6.95
C GLU A 8 11.81 -5.37 -7.23
N ASP A 9 12.03 -6.53 -6.63
CA ASP A 9 13.26 -7.29 -6.80
C ASP A 9 13.35 -7.99 -8.16
N GLN A 10 12.22 -8.42 -8.73
CA GLN A 10 12.19 -9.11 -10.01
C GLN A 10 12.31 -8.11 -11.17
N GLN A 11 13.46 -8.16 -11.85
CA GLN A 11 13.79 -7.21 -12.92
C GLN A 11 12.73 -7.14 -14.02
N LEU A 12 12.23 -8.30 -14.48
CA LEU A 12 11.21 -8.34 -15.55
C LEU A 12 9.91 -7.64 -15.14
N ILE A 13 9.46 -7.84 -13.89
CA ILE A 13 8.25 -7.20 -13.37
C ILE A 13 8.49 -5.70 -13.24
N ARG A 14 9.61 -5.29 -12.70
CA ARG A 14 10.01 -3.91 -12.51
C ARG A 14 10.04 -3.13 -13.82
N GLU A 15 10.66 -3.70 -14.85
CA GLU A 15 10.72 -3.09 -16.20
C GLU A 15 9.35 -3.04 -16.86
N SER A 16 8.55 -4.11 -16.74
CA SER A 16 7.19 -4.16 -17.28
C SER A 16 6.29 -3.10 -16.63
N LEU A 17 6.32 -2.98 -15.31
CA LEU A 17 5.56 -1.95 -14.60
C LEU A 17 5.97 -0.54 -15.03
N LYS A 18 7.27 -0.31 -15.23
CA LYS A 18 7.76 0.97 -15.73
C LYS A 18 7.17 1.31 -17.09
N ILE A 19 7.24 0.40 -18.05
CA ILE A 19 6.71 0.61 -19.41
C ILE A 19 5.20 0.90 -19.35
N ILE A 20 4.46 0.10 -18.59
CA ILE A 20 3.02 0.22 -18.42
C ILE A 20 2.65 1.57 -17.80
N LEU A 21 3.28 1.97 -16.72
CA LEU A 21 2.93 3.21 -16.03
C LEU A 21 3.35 4.45 -16.79
N ASP A 22 4.49 4.43 -17.49
CA ASP A 22 4.93 5.53 -18.35
C ASP A 22 4.02 5.71 -19.59
N SER A 23 3.22 4.68 -19.96
CA SER A 23 2.23 4.80 -21.04
C SER A 23 0.93 5.49 -20.62
N ILE A 24 0.73 5.70 -19.31
CA ILE A 24 -0.48 6.34 -18.77
C ILE A 24 -0.22 7.85 -18.65
N GLU A 25 -1.07 8.65 -19.29
CA GLU A 25 -1.01 10.10 -19.14
C GLU A 25 -1.19 10.52 -17.67
N GLY A 26 -0.34 11.42 -17.22
CA GLY A 26 -0.36 11.92 -15.85
C GLY A 26 0.61 11.20 -14.90
N PHE A 27 1.20 10.06 -15.30
CA PHE A 27 2.18 9.32 -14.50
C PHE A 27 3.59 9.45 -15.10
N ALA A 28 4.59 9.35 -14.23
CA ALA A 28 6.00 9.25 -14.64
C ALA A 28 6.78 8.38 -13.67
N VAL A 29 7.34 7.28 -14.14
CA VAL A 29 8.23 6.46 -13.33
C VAL A 29 9.62 7.09 -13.33
N THR A 30 9.96 7.74 -12.24
CA THR A 30 11.22 8.48 -12.09
C THR A 30 12.38 7.60 -11.64
N THR A 31 12.09 6.48 -11.03
CA THR A 31 13.10 5.58 -10.44
C THR A 31 12.55 4.17 -10.35
N VAL A 32 13.41 3.18 -10.57
CA VAL A 32 13.16 1.76 -10.32
C VAL A 32 14.30 1.18 -9.50
N VAL A 33 13.98 0.42 -8.46
CA VAL A 33 14.96 -0.13 -7.51
C VAL A 33 14.61 -1.57 -7.14
N GLY A 34 15.60 -2.33 -6.65
CA GLY A 34 15.46 -3.75 -6.36
C GLY A 34 15.28 -4.11 -4.89
N ASN A 35 15.37 -3.15 -3.96
CA ASN A 35 15.25 -3.38 -2.52
C ASN A 35 14.96 -2.08 -1.75
N GLY A 36 14.64 -2.22 -0.46
CA GLY A 36 14.27 -1.09 0.39
C GLY A 36 15.42 -0.12 0.70
N GLU A 37 16.68 -0.58 0.72
CA GLU A 37 17.82 0.32 0.95
C GLU A 37 17.99 1.29 -0.22
N GLU A 38 17.86 0.79 -1.46
CA GLU A 38 17.90 1.63 -2.65
C GLU A 38 16.75 2.65 -2.67
N VAL A 39 15.55 2.29 -2.16
CA VAL A 39 14.45 3.24 -1.99
C VAL A 39 14.90 4.42 -1.13
N LEU A 40 15.48 4.13 0.05
CA LEU A 40 15.91 5.18 0.97
C LEU A 40 16.99 6.07 0.40
N GLN A 41 17.99 5.49 -0.27
CA GLN A 41 19.06 6.23 -0.95
C GLN A 41 18.52 7.20 -2.01
N HIS A 42 17.54 6.76 -2.79
CA HIS A 42 16.94 7.60 -3.83
C HIS A 42 16.05 8.70 -3.27
N LEU A 43 15.36 8.48 -2.15
CA LEU A 43 14.55 9.51 -1.50
C LEU A 43 15.38 10.66 -0.93
N GLU A 44 16.66 10.43 -0.64
CA GLU A 44 17.59 11.51 -0.22
C GLU A 44 17.92 12.46 -1.37
N ILE A 45 17.88 11.98 -2.61
CA ILE A 45 18.35 12.71 -3.80
C ILE A 45 17.18 13.24 -4.64
N LYS A 46 16.09 12.45 -4.75
CA LYS A 46 14.97 12.75 -5.64
C LYS A 46 13.64 12.77 -4.90
N ARG A 47 12.80 13.72 -5.26
CA ARG A 47 11.40 13.74 -4.79
C ARG A 47 10.56 12.79 -5.62
N VAL A 48 9.80 11.96 -4.94
CA VAL A 48 8.73 11.12 -5.50
C VAL A 48 7.44 11.40 -4.75
N ASP A 49 6.32 11.23 -5.43
CA ASP A 49 5.01 11.43 -4.81
C ASP A 49 4.47 10.11 -4.27
N MET A 50 4.81 9.00 -4.93
CA MET A 50 4.36 7.65 -4.56
C MET A 50 5.46 6.61 -4.79
N ILE A 51 5.43 5.58 -3.95
CA ILE A 51 6.20 4.34 -4.12
C ILE A 51 5.23 3.18 -4.32
N LEU A 52 5.37 2.46 -5.45
CA LEU A 52 4.83 1.11 -5.59
C LEU A 52 5.83 0.16 -4.97
N MET A 53 5.45 -0.50 -3.88
CA MET A 53 6.35 -1.23 -3.02
C MET A 53 6.00 -2.72 -2.99
N ASP A 54 6.87 -3.59 -3.47
CA ASP A 54 6.75 -5.00 -3.14
C ASP A 54 7.13 -5.26 -1.67
N ILE A 55 6.54 -6.28 -1.08
CA ILE A 55 6.85 -6.69 0.29
C ILE A 55 8.16 -7.48 0.32
N ARG A 56 8.29 -8.50 -0.54
CA ARG A 56 9.42 -9.42 -0.48
C ARG A 56 10.55 -8.97 -1.38
N MET A 57 11.50 -8.28 -0.80
CA MET A 57 12.73 -7.86 -1.45
C MET A 57 13.95 -8.26 -0.61
N PRO A 58 15.12 -8.50 -1.25
CA PRO A 58 16.37 -8.78 -0.52
C PRO A 58 16.86 -7.53 0.22
N VAL A 59 17.81 -7.71 1.12
CA VAL A 59 18.49 -6.67 1.89
C VAL A 59 17.56 -5.97 2.89
N MET A 60 16.56 -5.26 2.40
CA MET A 60 15.50 -4.63 3.20
C MET A 60 14.15 -4.90 2.52
N ASP A 61 13.23 -5.51 3.26
CA ASP A 61 11.89 -5.79 2.78
C ASP A 61 11.00 -4.53 2.72
N GLY A 62 9.87 -4.64 2.02
CA GLY A 62 8.97 -3.51 1.83
C GLY A 62 8.23 -3.07 3.09
N VAL A 63 8.08 -3.94 4.09
CA VAL A 63 7.42 -3.60 5.36
C VAL A 63 8.32 -2.68 6.18
N GLU A 64 9.57 -3.08 6.37
CA GLU A 64 10.55 -2.27 7.10
C GLU A 64 10.86 -0.97 6.34
N CYS A 65 10.99 -1.04 5.02
CA CYS A 65 11.16 0.15 4.19
C CYS A 65 9.96 1.11 4.35
N THR A 66 8.72 0.61 4.33
CA THR A 66 7.52 1.41 4.55
C THR A 66 7.55 2.12 5.89
N ARG A 67 7.94 1.45 6.97
CA ARG A 67 8.10 2.04 8.30
C ARG A 67 9.03 3.26 8.26
N ILE A 68 10.24 3.08 7.72
CA ILE A 68 11.25 4.13 7.66
C ILE A 68 10.81 5.28 6.74
N VAL A 69 10.23 4.97 5.58
CA VAL A 69 9.71 5.97 4.64
C VAL A 69 8.64 6.82 5.33
N LYS A 70 7.71 6.21 6.06
CA LYS A 70 6.64 6.95 6.72
C LYS A 70 7.11 7.79 7.91
N GLU A 71 8.19 7.39 8.57
CA GLU A 71 8.83 8.19 9.61
C GLU A 71 9.56 9.41 9.04
N LYS A 72 10.37 9.21 7.99
CA LYS A 72 11.23 10.27 7.42
C LYS A 72 10.52 11.12 6.36
N TYR A 73 9.63 10.53 5.59
CA TYR A 73 8.96 11.14 4.42
C TYR A 73 7.44 10.95 4.48
N PRO A 74 6.73 11.51 5.49
CA PRO A 74 5.32 11.23 5.74
C PRO A 74 4.38 11.60 4.59
N ASN A 75 4.81 12.51 3.72
CA ASN A 75 4.04 12.93 2.54
C ASN A 75 4.15 11.98 1.36
N VAL A 76 5.16 11.11 1.32
CA VAL A 76 5.30 10.11 0.26
C VAL A 76 4.23 9.04 0.45
N ARG A 77 3.42 8.79 -0.58
CA ARG A 77 2.43 7.72 -0.59
C ARG A 77 3.13 6.38 -0.81
N VAL A 78 2.70 5.37 -0.06
CA VAL A 78 3.19 3.99 -0.26
C VAL A 78 2.00 3.10 -0.58
N LEU A 79 2.00 2.55 -1.79
CA LEU A 79 1.03 1.56 -2.25
C LEU A 79 1.74 0.21 -2.37
N ILE A 80 1.33 -0.74 -1.53
CA ILE A 80 1.88 -2.09 -1.55
C ILE A 80 1.35 -2.84 -2.78
N LEU A 81 2.24 -3.42 -3.55
CA LEU A 81 1.94 -4.25 -4.73
C LEU A 81 2.68 -5.57 -4.61
N THR A 82 2.00 -6.66 -4.25
CA THR A 82 2.65 -7.95 -3.98
C THR A 82 1.83 -9.14 -4.47
N THR A 83 2.50 -10.28 -4.67
CA THR A 83 1.83 -11.56 -4.97
C THR A 83 1.31 -12.27 -3.72
N PHE A 84 1.74 -11.87 -2.54
CA PHE A 84 1.49 -12.58 -1.31
C PHE A 84 0.33 -12.00 -0.52
N VAL A 85 -0.53 -12.89 -0.04
CA VAL A 85 -1.60 -12.61 0.94
C VAL A 85 -1.15 -13.06 2.32
N ASP A 86 0.15 -12.84 2.66
CA ASP A 86 0.60 -13.11 4.02
C ASP A 86 0.10 -11.97 4.91
N ASP A 87 -0.94 -12.30 5.63
CA ASP A 87 -1.73 -11.37 6.42
C ASP A 87 -0.88 -10.57 7.42
N GLU A 88 0.14 -11.19 8.00
CA GLU A 88 0.98 -10.53 9.00
C GLU A 88 1.80 -9.39 8.37
N TYR A 89 2.40 -9.64 7.20
CA TYR A 89 3.19 -8.62 6.50
C TYR A 89 2.32 -7.47 6.00
N VAL A 90 1.13 -7.80 5.45
CA VAL A 90 0.18 -6.79 4.97
C VAL A 90 -0.29 -5.90 6.11
N MET A 91 -0.69 -6.52 7.23
CA MET A 91 -1.16 -5.78 8.41
C MET A 91 -0.08 -4.90 9.01
N LYS A 92 1.18 -5.37 9.07
CA LYS A 92 2.32 -4.56 9.50
C LYS A 92 2.57 -3.37 8.59
N ALA A 93 2.56 -3.57 7.26
CA ALA A 93 2.75 -2.48 6.32
C ALA A 93 1.68 -1.40 6.46
N LEU A 94 0.42 -1.79 6.61
CA LEU A 94 -0.70 -0.86 6.84
C LEU A 94 -0.57 -0.15 8.20
N ALA A 95 -0.19 -0.86 9.26
CA ALA A 95 0.07 -0.28 10.58
C ALA A 95 1.19 0.75 10.55
N TYR A 96 2.22 0.53 9.75
CA TYR A 96 3.31 1.48 9.54
C TYR A 96 2.94 2.64 8.61
N GLY A 97 1.71 2.66 8.07
CA GLY A 97 1.14 3.78 7.34
C GLY A 97 1.20 3.63 5.83
N ALA A 98 1.32 2.42 5.29
CA ALA A 98 1.03 2.19 3.88
C ALA A 98 -0.35 2.75 3.53
N ASN A 99 -0.46 3.40 2.37
CA ASN A 99 -1.68 4.09 1.96
C ASN A 99 -2.67 3.18 1.23
N GLY A 100 -2.23 1.99 0.84
CA GLY A 100 -3.07 1.00 0.20
C GLY A 100 -2.34 -0.31 -0.02
N TYR A 101 -3.11 -1.31 -0.44
CA TYR A 101 -2.62 -2.64 -0.73
C TYR A 101 -3.38 -3.24 -1.91
N ILE A 102 -2.66 -3.70 -2.90
CA ILE A 102 -3.19 -4.41 -4.06
C ILE A 102 -2.36 -5.66 -4.38
N LEU A 103 -2.98 -6.65 -4.99
CA LEU A 103 -2.29 -7.84 -5.46
C LEU A 103 -1.66 -7.61 -6.82
N LYS A 104 -0.49 -8.20 -7.08
CA LYS A 104 0.06 -8.32 -8.44
C LYS A 104 -0.91 -9.16 -9.28
N GLY A 105 -1.10 -8.79 -10.55
CA GLY A 105 -2.05 -9.45 -11.45
C GLY A 105 -3.40 -8.75 -11.57
N VAL A 106 -3.62 -7.62 -10.89
CA VAL A 106 -4.75 -6.73 -11.18
C VAL A 106 -4.66 -6.17 -12.60
N SER A 107 -5.80 -5.79 -13.16
CA SER A 107 -5.84 -5.12 -14.47
C SER A 107 -5.16 -3.75 -14.43
N LEU A 108 -4.76 -3.25 -15.60
CA LEU A 108 -4.20 -1.90 -15.72
C LEU A 108 -5.16 -0.82 -15.19
N GLY A 109 -6.46 -0.99 -15.43
CA GLY A 109 -7.49 -0.07 -14.93
C GLY A 109 -7.55 -0.03 -13.39
N GLU A 110 -7.46 -1.20 -12.75
CA GLU A 110 -7.43 -1.29 -11.29
C GLU A 110 -6.15 -0.69 -10.69
N LEU A 111 -5.00 -0.92 -11.31
CA LEU A 111 -3.73 -0.32 -10.88
C LEU A 111 -3.79 1.21 -11.01
N LYS A 112 -4.26 1.73 -12.15
CA LYS A 112 -4.46 3.17 -12.35
C LYS A 112 -5.39 3.75 -11.28
N TYR A 113 -6.56 3.16 -11.08
CA TYR A 113 -7.53 3.58 -10.08
C TYR A 113 -6.92 3.60 -8.67
N ALA A 114 -6.14 2.57 -8.32
CA ALA A 114 -5.49 2.50 -7.01
C ALA A 114 -4.47 3.62 -6.80
N ILE A 115 -3.68 3.96 -7.83
CA ILE A 115 -2.71 5.05 -7.78
C ILE A 115 -3.44 6.39 -7.61
N GLU A 116 -4.44 6.68 -8.45
CA GLU A 116 -5.21 7.92 -8.43
C GLU A 116 -5.90 8.12 -7.08
N THR A 117 -6.65 7.10 -6.61
CA THR A 117 -7.33 7.11 -5.30
C THR A 117 -6.36 7.36 -4.15
N THR A 118 -5.19 6.71 -4.18
CA THR A 118 -4.17 6.87 -3.14
C THR A 118 -3.58 8.29 -3.16
N MET A 119 -3.37 8.87 -4.34
CA MET A 119 -2.87 10.24 -4.49
C MET A 119 -3.89 11.28 -3.99
N GLU A 120 -5.17 11.04 -4.17
CA GLU A 120 -6.27 11.89 -3.65
C GLU A 120 -6.46 11.76 -2.13
N GLY A 121 -5.71 10.87 -1.48
CA GLY A 121 -5.77 10.67 -0.03
C GLY A 121 -6.72 9.57 0.43
N GLY A 122 -7.33 8.84 -0.51
CA GLY A 122 -8.07 7.61 -0.25
C GLY A 122 -7.14 6.43 0.04
N SER A 123 -7.74 5.28 0.38
CA SER A 123 -7.03 4.01 0.58
C SER A 123 -7.68 2.93 -0.26
N VAL A 124 -6.85 2.17 -0.96
CA VAL A 124 -7.32 1.01 -1.74
C VAL A 124 -6.86 -0.25 -1.03
N LEU A 125 -7.82 -1.08 -0.65
CA LEU A 125 -7.58 -2.35 0.02
C LEU A 125 -8.28 -3.47 -0.75
N ASN A 126 -7.63 -4.62 -0.86
CA ASN A 126 -8.32 -5.83 -1.29
C ASN A 126 -9.43 -6.15 -0.27
N PRO A 127 -10.64 -6.56 -0.69
CA PRO A 127 -11.76 -6.88 0.19
C PRO A 127 -11.41 -7.85 1.31
N TYR A 128 -10.57 -8.84 1.03
CA TYR A 128 -10.10 -9.80 2.03
C TYR A 128 -9.29 -9.13 3.15
N VAL A 129 -8.36 -8.25 2.79
CA VAL A 129 -7.56 -7.47 3.76
C VAL A 129 -8.46 -6.54 4.57
N GLY A 130 -9.41 -5.87 3.92
CA GLY A 130 -10.40 -5.03 4.59
C GLY A 130 -11.22 -5.79 5.64
N ALA A 131 -11.77 -6.95 5.28
CA ALA A 131 -12.52 -7.81 6.19
C ALA A 131 -11.67 -8.27 7.40
N LYS A 132 -10.40 -8.60 7.16
CA LYS A 132 -9.49 -9.03 8.21
C LYS A 132 -9.12 -7.89 9.17
N MET A 133 -8.90 -6.69 8.66
CA MET A 133 -8.69 -5.50 9.51
C MET A 133 -9.87 -5.30 10.47
N ILE A 134 -11.10 -5.42 9.96
CA ILE A 134 -12.32 -5.31 10.79
C ILE A 134 -12.36 -6.41 11.85
N HIS A 135 -12.09 -7.66 11.46
CA HIS A 135 -12.08 -8.78 12.40
C HIS A 135 -11.06 -8.58 13.53
N MET A 136 -9.86 -8.09 13.20
CA MET A 136 -8.83 -7.78 14.21
C MET A 136 -9.23 -6.65 15.15
N MET A 137 -9.99 -5.68 14.68
CA MET A 137 -10.50 -4.59 15.51
C MET A 137 -11.58 -5.06 16.49
N HIS A 138 -12.33 -6.09 16.15
CA HIS A 138 -13.39 -6.66 17.00
C HIS A 138 -12.87 -7.72 17.98
N THR A 139 -11.70 -8.30 17.74
CA THR A 139 -11.08 -9.28 18.64
C THR A 139 -9.99 -8.58 19.47
N GLU A 140 -10.19 -8.46 20.79
CA GLU A 140 -9.16 -7.96 21.74
C GLU A 140 -7.86 -8.79 21.74
N LYS A 141 -7.78 -9.85 20.94
CA LYS A 141 -6.61 -10.66 20.63
C LYS A 141 -5.93 -10.24 19.33
N GLY A 142 -6.00 -8.97 18.97
CA GLY A 142 -5.16 -8.42 17.91
C GLY A 142 -3.68 -8.70 18.21
N LEU A 143 -2.90 -8.89 17.15
CA LEU A 143 -1.44 -9.07 17.18
C LEU A 143 -0.83 -8.43 18.45
N LYS A 144 0.10 -9.11 19.09
CA LYS A 144 1.00 -8.49 20.08
C LYS A 144 1.89 -7.48 19.31
N MET A 145 1.26 -6.42 18.87
CA MET A 145 1.96 -5.23 18.38
C MET A 145 2.39 -4.46 19.62
N GLU A 146 3.62 -4.02 19.65
CA GLU A 146 4.10 -3.12 20.70
C GLU A 146 3.15 -1.92 20.82
N ASN A 147 2.96 -1.39 22.00
CA ASN A 147 1.96 -0.35 22.35
C ASN A 147 1.96 0.91 21.44
N GLN A 148 3.02 1.13 20.66
CA GLN A 148 3.10 2.22 19.69
C GLN A 148 2.35 1.92 18.38
N ASP A 149 2.28 0.66 17.95
CA ASP A 149 1.66 0.26 16.69
C ASP A 149 0.13 0.26 16.78
N HIS A 150 -0.45 -0.06 17.93
CA HIS A 150 -1.90 0.08 18.19
C HIS A 150 -2.43 1.51 17.99
N LYS A 151 -1.64 2.53 18.37
CA LYS A 151 -2.04 3.93 18.15
C LYS A 151 -2.07 4.29 16.66
N ARG A 152 -1.20 3.71 15.85
CA ARG A 152 -1.12 3.97 14.40
C ARG A 152 -2.24 3.29 13.62
N VAL A 153 -2.57 2.03 13.93
CA VAL A 153 -3.73 1.33 13.33
C VAL A 153 -5.01 2.11 13.61
N ASN A 154 -5.23 2.53 14.86
CA ASN A 154 -6.38 3.34 15.23
C ASN A 154 -6.43 4.71 14.52
N GLN A 155 -5.29 5.29 14.17
CA GLN A 155 -5.25 6.54 13.38
C GLN A 155 -5.60 6.31 11.90
N CYS A 156 -5.21 5.20 11.30
CA CYS A 156 -5.60 4.87 9.92
C CYS A 156 -7.11 4.65 9.81
N VAL A 157 -7.69 3.94 10.76
CA VAL A 157 -9.13 3.67 10.80
C VAL A 157 -9.96 4.93 11.10
N ARG A 158 -9.46 5.83 11.95
CA ARG A 158 -10.15 7.12 12.23
C ARG A 158 -10.20 8.07 11.03
N LYS A 159 -9.45 7.79 9.96
CA LYS A 159 -9.46 8.58 8.73
C LYS A 159 -10.50 8.10 7.70
N LEU A 160 -11.17 6.98 7.95
CA LEU A 160 -12.23 6.50 7.08
C LEU A 160 -13.48 7.37 7.24
N SER A 161 -14.05 7.78 6.12
CA SER A 161 -15.36 8.47 6.10
C SER A 161 -16.48 7.52 6.53
N ALA A 162 -17.62 8.06 6.95
CA ALA A 162 -18.79 7.25 7.32
C ALA A 162 -19.20 6.30 6.17
N ARG A 163 -19.12 6.76 4.93
CA ARG A 163 -19.48 5.96 3.73
C ARG A 163 -18.48 4.82 3.48
N GLU A 164 -17.19 5.02 3.71
CA GLU A 164 -16.19 3.97 3.64
C GLU A 164 -16.40 2.93 4.74
N TRP A 165 -16.83 3.35 5.92
CA TRP A 165 -17.26 2.46 7.01
C TRP A 165 -18.47 1.60 6.64
N ASP A 166 -19.49 2.19 6.01
CA ASP A 166 -20.68 1.47 5.56
C ASP A 166 -20.33 0.42 4.51
N ILE A 167 -19.49 0.76 3.54
CA ILE A 167 -18.98 -0.17 2.51
C ILE A 167 -18.21 -1.31 3.16
N ILE A 168 -17.29 -1.03 4.06
CA ILE A 168 -16.50 -2.04 4.77
C ILE A 168 -17.41 -2.98 5.58
N ASN A 169 -18.39 -2.46 6.26
CA ASN A 169 -19.36 -3.26 7.01
C ASN A 169 -20.23 -4.14 6.09
N ALA A 170 -20.60 -3.65 4.90
CA ALA A 170 -21.34 -4.43 3.93
C ALA A 170 -20.51 -5.59 3.37
N ILE A 171 -19.23 -5.35 3.06
CA ILE A 171 -18.26 -6.37 2.64
C ILE A 171 -18.06 -7.42 3.74
N ALA A 172 -17.90 -7.00 4.99
CA ALA A 172 -17.73 -7.90 6.14
C ALA A 172 -18.96 -8.80 6.38
N LYS A 173 -20.15 -8.37 5.95
CA LYS A 173 -21.38 -9.16 5.96
C LYS A 173 -21.54 -10.08 4.74
N GLY A 174 -20.53 -10.12 3.85
CA GLY A 174 -20.54 -10.96 2.66
C GLY A 174 -21.41 -10.44 1.52
N MET A 175 -21.77 -9.15 1.52
CA MET A 175 -22.54 -8.54 0.44
C MET A 175 -21.69 -8.39 -0.82
N SER A 176 -22.28 -8.65 -1.97
CA SER A 176 -21.62 -8.48 -3.26
C SER A 176 -21.56 -7.01 -3.68
N ASN A 177 -20.66 -6.68 -4.63
CA ASN A 177 -20.54 -5.32 -5.17
C ASN A 177 -21.82 -4.75 -5.82
N ARG A 178 -22.86 -5.57 -6.04
CA ARG A 178 -24.16 -5.14 -6.55
C ARG A 178 -25.15 -4.77 -5.43
N GLU A 179 -24.84 -5.14 -4.20
CA GLU A 179 -25.69 -4.95 -3.02
C GLU A 179 -25.15 -3.83 -2.11
N ILE A 180 -23.97 -3.28 -2.42
CA ILE A 180 -23.31 -2.14 -1.79
C ILE A 180 -23.52 -0.88 -2.64
#